data_f755d2f96f6c714c9ddd076a824466e1
#
_entry.id   f755d2f96f6c714c9ddd076a824466e1
#
_cell.length_a   1.000
_cell.length_b   1.000
_cell.length_c   1.000
_cell.angle_alpha   90.00
_cell.angle_beta   90.00
_cell.angle_gamma   90.00
#
_symmetry.space_group_name_H-M   'P 1'
#
loop_
_entity.id
_entity.type
_entity.pdbx_description
1 polymer ?
#
loop_
_entity_poly.entity_id
_entity_poly.type
_entity_poly.pdbx_seq_one_letter_code
_entity_poly.pdbx_strand_id
1 'polypeptide(L)'
;MASAKILVVDDEEIVCLSCQRILTEEGYEVRTYLSGPEGLKLLSEEPFDLAIVDLKMPGMDGMEVLQAIKRDYPQVPVIMITGYATVETAVEAMKSGAFDYLPKPFTPDEVAVVVKKALEARSMMLENLYLRGEIQAKYRFENIIGTSKKMQEIYRLIAKVAPTNSTVLITGESGTGKELVARAIHYNSQRKDRQFVPVDCAVLSENLLESELFGHIKGSFTGAIVTKPGLFEVADGGSLFLDEIGNISLAMQSKLLRVIQEREFTPVGGTKLKKVDIRLIAATNKDLTEKIKEGTFREDLYYRLNIVPIPLPPLRERQEDISLLAQHFLKKYCQELAKNPQRLSPAAMDLLMRYSWPGNVRELENLMERVVIMNDEEVILPGHFPFPLQESSEGITFNVPKTSEELKELKRHLRDRAVEEAERLFVLGALTRNEWNVTRSAKEVGMLRPNFQALMRKHNIRAADRED
;
A
#
# COMPACT_ATOMS: atom_id res chain seq x y z
N MET A 1 20.84 -13.92 -18.76
CA MET A 1 19.63 -13.20 -19.22
C MET A 1 19.40 -13.60 -20.65
N ALA A 2 18.17 -13.81 -21.13
CA ALA A 2 17.91 -14.07 -22.53
C ALA A 2 18.37 -12.87 -23.35
N SER A 3 19.01 -13.10 -24.51
CA SER A 3 19.43 -12.04 -25.42
C SER A 3 18.18 -11.33 -25.97
N ALA A 4 18.18 -10.00 -26.02
CA ALA A 4 17.05 -9.25 -26.61
C ALA A 4 16.97 -9.53 -28.12
N LYS A 5 15.73 -9.63 -28.62
CA LYS A 5 15.44 -9.98 -30.01
C LYS A 5 15.02 -8.75 -30.81
N ILE A 6 15.76 -8.47 -31.87
CA ILE A 6 15.61 -7.25 -32.69
C ILE A 6 15.19 -7.61 -34.10
N LEU A 7 14.14 -6.96 -34.57
CA LEU A 7 13.69 -7.02 -35.98
C LEU A 7 14.30 -5.86 -36.77
N VAL A 8 14.88 -6.13 -37.92
CA VAL A 8 15.37 -5.10 -38.86
C VAL A 8 14.60 -5.28 -40.19
N VAL A 9 14.00 -4.20 -40.64
CA VAL A 9 13.26 -4.18 -41.94
C VAL A 9 13.81 -3.05 -42.81
N ASP A 10 14.47 -3.40 -43.87
CA ASP A 10 15.11 -2.45 -44.82
C ASP A 10 15.19 -3.13 -46.17
N ASP A 11 14.83 -2.45 -47.25
CA ASP A 11 14.87 -3.02 -48.62
C ASP A 11 16.29 -3.17 -49.17
N GLU A 12 17.28 -2.55 -48.52
CA GLU A 12 18.69 -2.68 -48.84
C GLU A 12 19.34 -3.84 -48.01
N GLU A 13 19.65 -4.94 -48.67
CA GLU A 13 20.29 -6.11 -48.06
C GLU A 13 21.59 -5.75 -47.31
N ILE A 14 22.36 -4.78 -47.83
CA ILE A 14 23.61 -4.31 -47.23
C ILE A 14 23.35 -3.67 -45.88
N VAL A 15 22.27 -2.91 -45.71
CA VAL A 15 21.88 -2.26 -44.43
C VAL A 15 21.43 -3.34 -43.47
N CYS A 16 20.62 -4.28 -43.89
CA CYS A 16 20.20 -5.43 -43.08
C CYS A 16 21.40 -6.21 -42.54
N LEU A 17 22.37 -6.56 -43.39
CA LEU A 17 23.58 -7.27 -42.97
C LEU A 17 24.47 -6.46 -42.02
N SER A 18 24.58 -5.14 -42.30
CA SER A 18 25.34 -4.23 -41.42
C SER A 18 24.72 -4.14 -40.00
N CYS A 19 23.41 -3.92 -39.92
CA CYS A 19 22.69 -3.90 -38.65
C CYS A 19 22.78 -5.25 -37.93
N GLN A 20 22.60 -6.35 -38.66
CA GLN A 20 22.71 -7.69 -38.11
C GLN A 20 24.10 -7.95 -37.47
N ARG A 21 25.16 -7.59 -38.20
CA ARG A 21 26.53 -7.77 -37.70
C ARG A 21 26.79 -6.92 -36.44
N ILE A 22 26.49 -5.62 -36.51
CA ILE A 22 26.69 -4.68 -35.39
C ILE A 22 25.96 -5.17 -34.13
N LEU A 23 24.69 -5.50 -34.27
CA LEU A 23 23.86 -5.88 -33.13
C LEU A 23 24.14 -7.30 -32.61
N THR A 24 24.59 -8.21 -33.48
CA THR A 24 25.04 -9.53 -33.03
C THR A 24 26.37 -9.45 -32.26
N GLU A 25 27.28 -8.57 -32.66
CA GLU A 25 28.52 -8.29 -31.92
C GLU A 25 28.23 -7.72 -30.51
N GLU A 26 27.13 -6.94 -30.36
CA GLU A 26 26.61 -6.44 -29.05
C GLU A 26 25.84 -7.52 -28.24
N GLY A 27 25.68 -8.72 -28.79
CA GLY A 27 25.05 -9.84 -28.10
C GLY A 27 23.53 -9.96 -28.27
N TYR A 28 22.93 -9.27 -29.24
CA TYR A 28 21.49 -9.37 -29.53
C TYR A 28 21.17 -10.45 -30.57
N GLU A 29 19.95 -11.03 -30.49
CA GLU A 29 19.42 -11.88 -31.53
C GLU A 29 18.74 -11.00 -32.61
N VAL A 30 19.18 -11.09 -33.86
CA VAL A 30 18.71 -10.21 -34.93
C VAL A 30 18.05 -11.01 -36.05
N ARG A 31 16.86 -10.57 -36.47
CA ARG A 31 16.17 -11.05 -37.68
C ARG A 31 16.01 -9.90 -38.67
N THR A 32 16.32 -10.16 -39.93
CA THR A 32 16.29 -9.15 -40.97
C THR A 32 15.31 -9.55 -42.06
N TYR A 33 14.56 -8.57 -42.59
CA TYR A 33 13.63 -8.73 -43.69
C TYR A 33 13.72 -7.56 -44.66
N LEU A 34 13.44 -7.82 -45.94
CA LEU A 34 13.60 -6.84 -47.03
C LEU A 34 12.28 -6.12 -47.36
N SER A 35 11.19 -6.45 -46.65
CA SER A 35 9.89 -5.81 -46.92
C SER A 35 9.07 -5.63 -45.62
N GLY A 36 8.25 -4.55 -45.57
CA GLY A 36 7.37 -4.27 -44.45
C GLY A 36 6.36 -5.40 -44.14
N PRO A 37 5.66 -5.97 -45.13
CA PRO A 37 4.70 -7.06 -44.92
C PRO A 37 5.33 -8.32 -44.31
N GLU A 38 6.54 -8.69 -44.72
CA GLU A 38 7.24 -9.85 -44.15
C GLU A 38 7.68 -9.60 -42.70
N GLY A 39 8.19 -8.40 -42.41
CA GLY A 39 8.53 -7.98 -41.05
C GLY A 39 7.32 -7.98 -40.10
N LEU A 40 6.17 -7.46 -40.55
CA LEU A 40 4.94 -7.46 -39.75
C LEU A 40 4.37 -8.88 -39.56
N LYS A 41 4.47 -9.75 -40.56
CA LYS A 41 4.08 -11.14 -40.42
C LYS A 41 4.89 -11.85 -39.34
N LEU A 42 6.20 -11.65 -39.31
CA LEU A 42 7.06 -12.26 -38.30
C LEU A 42 6.77 -11.74 -36.88
N LEU A 43 6.48 -10.45 -36.73
CA LEU A 43 6.04 -9.87 -35.48
C LEU A 43 4.78 -10.54 -34.89
N SER A 44 3.92 -11.10 -35.78
CA SER A 44 2.75 -11.87 -35.35
C SER A 44 3.04 -13.31 -34.96
N GLU A 45 4.16 -13.87 -35.45
CA GLU A 45 4.56 -15.26 -35.21
C GLU A 45 5.48 -15.42 -33.98
N GLU A 46 6.32 -14.41 -33.71
CA GLU A 46 7.24 -14.43 -32.57
C GLU A 46 7.43 -13.05 -31.93
N PRO A 47 7.73 -12.99 -30.61
CA PRO A 47 7.91 -11.72 -29.91
C PRO A 47 9.27 -11.07 -30.22
N PHE A 48 9.26 -9.75 -30.41
CA PHE A 48 10.44 -8.93 -30.54
C PHE A 48 10.53 -7.86 -29.45
N ASP A 49 11.76 -7.48 -29.10
CA ASP A 49 12.03 -6.48 -28.09
C ASP A 49 12.22 -5.08 -28.66
N LEU A 50 12.54 -4.99 -29.96
CA LEU A 50 12.76 -3.74 -30.70
C LEU A 50 12.60 -3.99 -32.20
N ALA A 51 12.12 -2.99 -32.92
CA ALA A 51 12.14 -2.98 -34.37
C ALA A 51 12.95 -1.78 -34.92
N ILE A 52 13.73 -2.03 -35.96
CA ILE A 52 14.46 -1.02 -36.72
C ILE A 52 13.86 -1.07 -38.14
N VAL A 53 13.34 0.04 -38.62
CA VAL A 53 12.57 0.08 -39.87
C VAL A 53 13.07 1.19 -40.76
N ASP A 54 13.38 0.87 -42.03
CA ASP A 54 13.67 1.90 -43.00
C ASP A 54 12.42 2.71 -43.37
N LEU A 55 12.59 3.99 -43.53
CA LEU A 55 11.48 4.91 -43.83
C LEU A 55 10.94 4.70 -45.26
N LYS A 56 11.81 4.49 -46.25
CA LYS A 56 11.44 4.40 -47.65
C LYS A 56 11.68 2.99 -48.16
N MET A 57 10.63 2.20 -48.25
CA MET A 57 10.65 0.86 -48.83
C MET A 57 9.61 0.72 -49.98
N PRO A 58 9.86 -0.12 -50.98
CA PRO A 58 8.89 -0.40 -52.00
C PRO A 58 7.63 -1.09 -51.49
N GLY A 59 6.47 -0.67 -51.94
CA GLY A 59 5.17 -1.26 -51.62
C GLY A 59 4.57 -0.69 -50.33
N MET A 60 5.02 -1.12 -49.14
CA MET A 60 4.62 -0.59 -47.85
C MET A 60 5.75 0.27 -47.30
N ASP A 61 5.49 1.55 -47.03
CA ASP A 61 6.51 2.44 -46.48
C ASP A 61 6.73 2.23 -44.97
N GLY A 62 7.86 2.72 -44.45
CA GLY A 62 8.21 2.55 -43.05
C GLY A 62 7.25 3.23 -42.08
N MET A 63 6.55 4.29 -42.52
CA MET A 63 5.54 4.95 -41.67
C MET A 63 4.31 4.07 -41.47
N GLU A 64 3.90 3.35 -42.55
CA GLU A 64 2.81 2.37 -42.44
C GLU A 64 3.19 1.20 -41.52
N VAL A 65 4.45 0.72 -41.63
CA VAL A 65 4.99 -0.33 -40.71
C VAL A 65 5.00 0.17 -39.25
N LEU A 66 5.50 1.39 -39.03
CA LEU A 66 5.51 2.02 -37.70
C LEU A 66 4.10 2.07 -37.08
N GLN A 67 3.12 2.57 -37.89
CA GLN A 67 1.73 2.68 -37.41
C GLN A 67 1.12 1.32 -37.08
N ALA A 68 1.39 0.29 -37.92
CA ALA A 68 0.94 -1.07 -37.69
C ALA A 68 1.56 -1.63 -36.37
N ILE A 69 2.88 -1.46 -36.16
CA ILE A 69 3.54 -1.92 -34.95
C ILE A 69 2.97 -1.19 -33.74
N LYS A 70 2.77 0.13 -33.79
CA LYS A 70 2.25 0.91 -32.65
C LYS A 70 0.80 0.59 -32.32
N ARG A 71 -0.01 0.20 -33.32
CA ARG A 71 -1.40 -0.24 -33.10
C ARG A 71 -1.46 -1.61 -32.42
N ASP A 72 -0.70 -2.58 -32.94
CA ASP A 72 -0.84 -3.99 -32.56
C ASP A 72 0.17 -4.43 -31.48
N TYR A 73 1.34 -3.77 -31.41
CA TYR A 73 2.45 -4.05 -30.46
C TYR A 73 2.99 -2.76 -29.84
N PRO A 74 2.18 -1.96 -29.10
CA PRO A 74 2.56 -0.63 -28.59
C PRO A 74 3.78 -0.63 -27.67
N GLN A 75 4.09 -1.78 -27.06
CA GLN A 75 5.25 -1.96 -26.16
C GLN A 75 6.58 -2.16 -26.92
N VAL A 76 6.56 -2.39 -28.24
CA VAL A 76 7.77 -2.56 -29.04
C VAL A 76 8.25 -1.18 -29.48
N PRO A 77 9.42 -0.69 -29.04
CA PRO A 77 10.02 0.53 -29.56
C PRO A 77 10.42 0.34 -31.01
N VAL A 78 10.20 1.37 -31.82
CA VAL A 78 10.56 1.39 -33.23
C VAL A 78 11.57 2.50 -33.47
N ILE A 79 12.74 2.16 -34.03
CA ILE A 79 13.76 3.10 -34.50
C ILE A 79 13.61 3.20 -36.03
N MET A 80 13.46 4.44 -36.51
CA MET A 80 13.38 4.68 -37.96
C MET A 80 14.76 4.94 -38.53
N ILE A 81 15.10 4.27 -39.63
CA ILE A 81 16.34 4.55 -40.41
C ILE A 81 15.99 5.21 -41.74
N THR A 82 16.81 6.09 -42.27
CA THR A 82 16.58 6.65 -43.59
C THR A 82 17.83 7.31 -44.20
N GLY A 83 17.96 7.19 -45.52
CA GLY A 83 18.94 7.93 -46.31
C GLY A 83 18.51 9.36 -46.68
N TYR A 84 17.25 9.74 -46.45
CA TYR A 84 16.70 11.06 -46.73
C TYR A 84 16.27 11.78 -45.44
N ALA A 85 17.26 12.12 -44.64
CA ALA A 85 17.04 12.79 -43.36
C ALA A 85 16.64 14.27 -43.57
N THR A 86 15.34 14.56 -43.52
CA THR A 86 14.87 15.95 -43.37
C THR A 86 14.29 16.14 -41.99
N VAL A 87 14.34 17.37 -41.46
CA VAL A 87 13.74 17.69 -40.18
C VAL A 87 12.24 17.34 -40.13
N GLU A 88 11.57 17.51 -41.27
CA GLU A 88 10.12 17.25 -41.39
C GLU A 88 9.80 15.76 -41.24
N THR A 89 10.54 14.86 -41.92
CA THR A 89 10.33 13.41 -41.85
C THR A 89 10.66 12.84 -40.48
N ALA A 90 11.71 13.36 -39.85
CA ALA A 90 12.05 12.98 -38.44
C ALA A 90 10.94 13.40 -37.45
N VAL A 91 10.43 14.63 -37.58
CA VAL A 91 9.33 15.14 -36.74
C VAL A 91 8.06 14.34 -36.92
N GLU A 92 7.75 13.96 -38.17
CA GLU A 92 6.57 13.15 -38.49
C GLU A 92 6.67 11.73 -37.91
N ALA A 93 7.81 11.07 -38.02
CA ALA A 93 8.06 9.76 -37.43
C ALA A 93 7.94 9.81 -35.88
N MET A 94 8.53 10.82 -35.23
CA MET A 94 8.40 11.00 -33.77
C MET A 94 6.95 11.27 -33.35
N LYS A 95 6.19 12.08 -34.07
CA LYS A 95 4.75 12.30 -33.84
C LYS A 95 3.93 11.02 -33.97
N SER A 96 4.32 10.13 -34.90
CA SER A 96 3.67 8.85 -35.13
C SER A 96 4.10 7.76 -34.14
N GLY A 97 4.96 8.08 -33.14
CA GLY A 97 5.34 7.20 -32.06
C GLY A 97 6.64 6.43 -32.26
N ALA A 98 7.50 6.83 -33.23
CA ALA A 98 8.86 6.30 -33.26
C ALA A 98 9.60 6.62 -31.95
N PHE A 99 10.45 5.70 -31.52
CA PHE A 99 11.28 5.90 -30.33
C PHE A 99 12.45 6.85 -30.62
N ASP A 100 13.09 6.63 -31.77
CA ASP A 100 14.19 7.45 -32.23
C ASP A 100 14.32 7.34 -33.76
N TYR A 101 15.25 8.10 -34.32
CA TYR A 101 15.46 8.26 -35.73
C TYR A 101 16.96 8.28 -36.04
N LEU A 102 17.42 7.47 -37.01
CA LEU A 102 18.85 7.29 -37.34
C LEU A 102 19.07 7.55 -38.84
N PRO A 103 19.87 8.60 -39.20
CA PRO A 103 20.19 8.90 -40.60
C PRO A 103 21.23 7.91 -41.17
N LYS A 104 21.07 7.50 -42.44
CA LYS A 104 22.10 6.79 -43.20
C LYS A 104 23.05 7.82 -43.85
N PRO A 105 24.40 7.60 -43.84
CA PRO A 105 25.09 6.48 -43.24
C PRO A 105 25.25 6.65 -41.74
N PHE A 106 25.18 5.55 -40.97
CA PHE A 106 25.34 5.52 -39.54
C PHE A 106 26.58 4.72 -39.13
N THR A 107 27.13 5.02 -37.96
CA THR A 107 28.24 4.30 -37.37
C THR A 107 27.76 3.16 -36.46
N PRO A 108 28.56 2.11 -36.19
CA PRO A 108 28.22 1.06 -35.24
C PRO A 108 27.86 1.60 -33.86
N ASP A 109 28.58 2.58 -33.34
CA ASP A 109 28.35 3.19 -32.02
C ASP A 109 27.01 3.92 -31.95
N GLU A 110 26.58 4.61 -33.03
CA GLU A 110 25.28 5.29 -33.07
C GLU A 110 24.13 4.29 -32.98
N VAL A 111 24.20 3.18 -33.75
CA VAL A 111 23.18 2.11 -33.70
C VAL A 111 23.15 1.50 -32.29
N ALA A 112 24.30 1.12 -31.74
CA ALA A 112 24.39 0.50 -30.43
C ALA A 112 23.81 1.39 -29.31
N VAL A 113 24.13 2.67 -29.30
CA VAL A 113 23.63 3.64 -28.30
C VAL A 113 22.12 3.80 -28.39
N VAL A 114 21.56 3.97 -29.59
CA VAL A 114 20.11 4.18 -29.76
C VAL A 114 19.33 2.90 -29.41
N VAL A 115 19.81 1.74 -29.84
CA VAL A 115 19.21 0.44 -29.53
C VAL A 115 19.22 0.18 -28.01
N LYS A 116 20.35 0.43 -27.35
CA LYS A 116 20.46 0.28 -25.90
C LYS A 116 19.45 1.15 -25.15
N LYS A 117 19.35 2.44 -25.50
CA LYS A 117 18.37 3.36 -24.91
C LYS A 117 16.93 2.87 -25.12
N ALA A 118 16.59 2.38 -26.32
CA ALA A 118 15.26 1.89 -26.63
C ALA A 118 14.90 0.64 -25.81
N LEU A 119 15.83 -0.30 -25.65
CA LEU A 119 15.64 -1.50 -24.84
C LEU A 119 15.54 -1.18 -23.34
N GLU A 120 16.34 -0.26 -22.82
CA GLU A 120 16.25 0.23 -21.44
C GLU A 120 14.88 0.86 -21.17
N ALA A 121 14.40 1.74 -22.07
CA ALA A 121 13.09 2.36 -21.95
C ALA A 121 11.95 1.33 -21.97
N ARG A 122 12.04 0.31 -22.85
CA ARG A 122 11.10 -0.80 -22.89
C ARG A 122 11.10 -1.62 -21.59
N SER A 123 12.29 -1.95 -21.08
CA SER A 123 12.42 -2.69 -19.82
C SER A 123 11.74 -1.95 -18.68
N MET A 124 12.00 -0.64 -18.53
CA MET A 124 11.34 0.20 -17.53
C MET A 124 9.83 0.25 -17.69
N MET A 125 9.34 0.30 -18.95
CA MET A 125 7.91 0.28 -19.25
C MET A 125 7.26 -1.05 -18.85
N LEU A 126 7.87 -2.18 -19.18
CA LEU A 126 7.37 -3.51 -18.84
C LEU A 126 7.38 -3.75 -17.32
N GLU A 127 8.46 -3.35 -16.64
CA GLU A 127 8.54 -3.42 -15.17
C GLU A 127 7.43 -2.57 -14.52
N ASN A 128 7.20 -1.37 -15.02
CA ASN A 128 6.12 -0.50 -14.53
C ASN A 128 4.73 -1.14 -14.73
N LEU A 129 4.49 -1.77 -15.89
CA LEU A 129 3.25 -2.50 -16.17
C LEU A 129 3.08 -3.71 -15.26
N TYR A 130 4.15 -4.47 -15.04
CA TYR A 130 4.15 -5.60 -14.11
C TYR A 130 3.84 -5.16 -12.67
N LEU A 131 4.56 -4.16 -12.16
CA LEU A 131 4.34 -3.62 -10.81
C LEU A 131 2.92 -3.05 -10.63
N ARG A 132 2.40 -2.36 -11.66
CA ARG A 132 1.00 -1.90 -11.64
C ARG A 132 0.02 -3.05 -11.61
N GLY A 133 0.27 -4.12 -12.34
CA GLY A 133 -0.55 -5.34 -12.35
C GLY A 133 -0.59 -6.01 -10.97
N GLU A 134 0.57 -6.14 -10.30
CA GLU A 134 0.66 -6.66 -8.94
C GLU A 134 -0.11 -5.79 -7.93
N ILE A 135 0.06 -4.47 -8.03
CA ILE A 135 -0.67 -3.53 -7.17
C ILE A 135 -2.18 -3.65 -7.40
N GLN A 136 -2.64 -3.68 -8.65
CA GLN A 136 -4.06 -3.86 -8.97
C GLN A 136 -4.61 -5.18 -8.44
N ALA A 137 -3.85 -6.28 -8.61
CA ALA A 137 -4.24 -7.59 -8.11
C ALA A 137 -4.36 -7.57 -6.57
N LYS A 138 -3.42 -6.93 -5.87
CA LYS A 138 -3.41 -6.83 -4.41
C LYS A 138 -4.63 -6.09 -3.85
N TYR A 139 -5.14 -5.08 -4.54
CA TYR A 139 -6.24 -4.21 -4.06
C TYR A 139 -7.59 -4.46 -4.74
N ARG A 140 -7.79 -5.63 -5.35
CA ARG A 140 -9.14 -6.07 -5.78
C ARG A 140 -10.05 -6.27 -4.57
N PHE A 141 -11.36 -6.14 -4.76
CA PHE A 141 -12.38 -6.36 -3.72
C PHE A 141 -12.21 -7.69 -2.98
N GLU A 142 -11.85 -8.73 -3.72
CA GLU A 142 -11.68 -10.10 -3.23
C GLU A 142 -10.58 -10.22 -2.16
N ASN A 143 -9.70 -9.22 -2.08
CA ASN A 143 -8.58 -9.20 -1.14
C ASN A 143 -8.85 -8.38 0.13
N ILE A 144 -10.02 -7.70 0.22
CA ILE A 144 -10.45 -7.10 1.49
C ILE A 144 -11.15 -8.19 2.30
N ILE A 145 -10.51 -8.61 3.38
CA ILE A 145 -11.00 -9.71 4.21
C ILE A 145 -12.11 -9.23 5.13
N GLY A 146 -13.28 -9.87 5.03
CA GLY A 146 -14.42 -9.64 5.88
C GLY A 146 -15.70 -10.23 5.30
N THR A 147 -16.41 -10.99 6.12
CA THR A 147 -17.68 -11.64 5.78
C THR A 147 -18.85 -11.09 6.58
N SER A 148 -18.58 -10.26 7.58
CA SER A 148 -19.62 -9.66 8.42
C SER A 148 -20.63 -8.86 7.60
N LYS A 149 -21.88 -8.79 8.06
CA LYS A 149 -22.94 -8.05 7.38
C LYS A 149 -22.58 -6.59 7.13
N LYS A 150 -21.94 -5.94 8.11
CA LYS A 150 -21.47 -4.54 8.01
C LYS A 150 -20.44 -4.38 6.88
N MET A 151 -19.48 -5.30 6.76
CA MET A 151 -18.50 -5.26 5.67
C MET A 151 -19.12 -5.53 4.30
N GLN A 152 -20.09 -6.43 4.22
CA GLN A 152 -20.84 -6.69 2.98
C GLN A 152 -21.62 -5.46 2.49
N GLU A 153 -22.18 -4.65 3.38
CA GLU A 153 -22.83 -3.38 3.03
C GLU A 153 -21.80 -2.37 2.48
N ILE A 154 -20.63 -2.29 3.09
CA ILE A 154 -19.52 -1.45 2.61
C ILE A 154 -19.08 -1.91 1.22
N TYR A 155 -18.91 -3.20 0.97
CA TYR A 155 -18.54 -3.71 -0.35
C TYR A 155 -19.57 -3.33 -1.42
N ARG A 156 -20.87 -3.45 -1.12
CA ARG A 156 -21.94 -3.01 -2.04
C ARG A 156 -21.87 -1.50 -2.31
N LEU A 157 -21.56 -0.69 -1.29
CA LEU A 157 -21.42 0.75 -1.43
C LEU A 157 -20.20 1.11 -2.28
N ILE A 158 -19.05 0.45 -2.04
CA ILE A 158 -17.84 0.65 -2.85
C ILE A 158 -18.14 0.27 -4.32
N ALA A 159 -18.79 -0.87 -4.58
CA ALA A 159 -19.13 -1.30 -5.94
C ALA A 159 -20.00 -0.29 -6.69
N LYS A 160 -20.93 0.39 -5.99
CA LYS A 160 -21.77 1.44 -6.57
C LYS A 160 -21.01 2.73 -6.82
N VAL A 161 -20.07 3.09 -5.94
CA VAL A 161 -19.38 4.38 -5.96
C VAL A 161 -18.12 4.34 -6.83
N ALA A 162 -17.44 3.19 -6.93
CA ALA A 162 -16.19 3.07 -7.67
C ALA A 162 -16.29 3.58 -9.13
N PRO A 163 -17.33 3.26 -9.93
CA PRO A 163 -17.44 3.72 -11.31
C PRO A 163 -17.68 5.23 -11.45
N THR A 164 -18.05 5.93 -10.37
CA THR A 164 -18.36 7.36 -10.40
C THR A 164 -17.12 8.22 -10.11
N ASN A 165 -17.21 9.52 -10.42
CA ASN A 165 -16.19 10.52 -10.03
C ASN A 165 -16.54 11.25 -8.72
N SER A 166 -17.54 10.78 -7.98
CA SER A 166 -17.99 11.41 -6.72
C SER A 166 -16.89 11.39 -5.68
N THR A 167 -16.82 12.45 -4.87
CA THR A 167 -15.98 12.51 -3.68
C THR A 167 -16.48 11.50 -2.64
N VAL A 168 -15.58 10.82 -1.99
CA VAL A 168 -15.87 9.82 -0.96
C VAL A 168 -15.21 10.24 0.34
N LEU A 169 -15.96 10.21 1.43
CA LEU A 169 -15.44 10.41 2.78
C LEU A 169 -15.51 9.08 3.57
N ILE A 170 -14.35 8.54 3.90
CA ILE A 170 -14.21 7.32 4.67
C ILE A 170 -14.00 7.70 6.14
N THR A 171 -14.90 7.30 7.01
CA THR A 171 -14.78 7.53 8.46
C THR A 171 -14.58 6.23 9.21
N GLY A 172 -13.87 6.27 10.32
CA GLY A 172 -13.64 5.11 11.17
C GLY A 172 -12.37 5.24 12.01
N GLU A 173 -12.30 4.46 13.07
CA GLU A 173 -11.18 4.46 14.00
C GLU A 173 -9.83 4.17 13.29
N SER A 174 -8.72 4.51 13.97
CA SER A 174 -7.39 4.16 13.46
C SER A 174 -7.24 2.64 13.32
N GLY A 175 -6.58 2.20 12.24
CA GLY A 175 -6.35 0.77 11.99
C GLY A 175 -7.54 -0.04 11.47
N THR A 176 -8.68 0.59 11.12
CA THR A 176 -9.85 -0.11 10.55
C THR A 176 -9.71 -0.52 9.09
N GLY A 177 -8.70 0.03 8.36
CA GLY A 177 -8.45 -0.28 6.95
C GLY A 177 -8.93 0.79 5.97
N LYS A 178 -9.05 2.08 6.39
CA LYS A 178 -9.51 3.19 5.54
C LYS A 178 -8.74 3.31 4.22
N GLU A 179 -7.42 3.17 4.25
CA GLU A 179 -6.59 3.21 3.04
C GLU A 179 -6.88 2.04 2.09
N LEU A 180 -7.08 0.82 2.60
CA LEU A 180 -7.44 -0.33 1.77
C LEU A 180 -8.75 -0.11 1.03
N VAL A 181 -9.74 0.49 1.69
CA VAL A 181 -11.02 0.88 1.07
C VAL A 181 -10.82 1.95 0.01
N ALA A 182 -10.00 2.98 0.27
CA ALA A 182 -9.68 4.01 -0.71
C ALA A 182 -9.01 3.43 -1.96
N ARG A 183 -8.05 2.53 -1.79
CA ARG A 183 -7.40 1.79 -2.89
C ARG A 183 -8.40 0.92 -3.65
N ALA A 184 -9.27 0.19 -2.95
CA ALA A 184 -10.31 -0.61 -3.60
C ALA A 184 -11.25 0.26 -4.44
N ILE A 185 -11.64 1.44 -3.98
CA ILE A 185 -12.45 2.39 -4.75
C ILE A 185 -11.72 2.82 -6.03
N HIS A 186 -10.43 3.15 -5.93
CA HIS A 186 -9.64 3.56 -7.08
C HIS A 186 -9.46 2.45 -8.11
N TYR A 187 -8.97 1.27 -7.68
CA TYR A 187 -8.66 0.16 -8.61
C TYR A 187 -9.89 -0.52 -9.21
N ASN A 188 -11.09 -0.24 -8.70
CA ASN A 188 -12.36 -0.65 -9.31
C ASN A 188 -13.08 0.51 -10.03
N SER A 189 -12.40 1.65 -10.27
CA SER A 189 -12.93 2.82 -10.97
C SER A 189 -12.54 2.86 -12.44
N GLN A 190 -13.10 3.84 -13.17
CA GLN A 190 -12.67 4.15 -14.55
C GLN A 190 -11.23 4.73 -14.60
N ARG A 191 -10.66 5.12 -13.45
CA ARG A 191 -9.29 5.66 -13.32
C ARG A 191 -8.30 4.63 -12.80
N LYS A 192 -8.63 3.33 -12.82
CA LYS A 192 -7.82 2.23 -12.28
C LYS A 192 -6.39 2.16 -12.83
N ASP A 193 -6.21 2.58 -14.10
CA ASP A 193 -4.93 2.58 -14.81
C ASP A 193 -4.15 3.91 -14.63
N ARG A 194 -4.74 4.87 -13.93
CA ARG A 194 -4.15 6.16 -13.59
C ARG A 194 -3.52 6.13 -12.20
N GLN A 195 -2.86 7.21 -11.81
CA GLN A 195 -2.18 7.28 -10.51
C GLN A 195 -3.16 7.34 -9.34
N PHE A 196 -2.86 6.58 -8.28
CA PHE A 196 -3.43 6.73 -6.95
C PHE A 196 -2.36 7.39 -6.07
N VAL A 197 -2.62 8.62 -5.63
CA VAL A 197 -1.66 9.42 -4.85
C VAL A 197 -2.16 9.53 -3.41
N PRO A 198 -1.60 8.74 -2.46
CA PRO A 198 -1.93 8.86 -1.05
C PRO A 198 -1.13 9.99 -0.39
N VAL A 199 -1.80 10.74 0.48
CA VAL A 199 -1.23 11.84 1.27
C VAL A 199 -1.72 11.71 2.70
N ASP A 200 -0.79 11.56 3.64
CA ASP A 200 -1.09 11.62 5.07
C ASP A 200 -1.00 13.08 5.55
N CYS A 201 -2.13 13.65 5.94
CA CYS A 201 -2.23 15.03 6.40
C CYS A 201 -1.78 15.23 7.86
N ALA A 202 -1.46 14.16 8.59
CA ALA A 202 -1.04 14.24 10.00
C ALA A 202 0.48 14.29 10.18
N VAL A 203 1.25 13.76 9.23
CA VAL A 203 2.70 13.58 9.37
C VAL A 203 3.49 14.84 9.06
N LEU A 204 3.00 15.70 8.14
CA LEU A 204 3.72 16.85 7.65
C LEU A 204 3.33 18.13 8.41
N SER A 205 4.31 19.01 8.64
CA SER A 205 4.00 20.38 9.07
C SER A 205 3.19 21.11 8.01
N GLU A 206 2.41 22.13 8.41
CA GLU A 206 1.49 22.85 7.52
C GLU A 206 2.18 23.37 6.24
N ASN A 207 3.34 24.02 6.38
CA ASN A 207 4.09 24.57 5.25
C ASN A 207 4.60 23.48 4.30
N LEU A 208 5.03 22.33 4.85
CA LEU A 208 5.49 21.19 4.04
C LEU A 208 4.31 20.55 3.33
N LEU A 209 3.18 20.35 4.00
CA LEU A 209 1.97 19.80 3.41
C LEU A 209 1.47 20.67 2.26
N GLU A 210 1.49 22.01 2.45
CA GLU A 210 1.14 22.96 1.40
C GLU A 210 2.05 22.82 0.19
N SER A 211 3.37 22.82 0.42
CA SER A 211 4.36 22.67 -0.63
C SER A 211 4.27 21.33 -1.36
N GLU A 212 3.97 20.23 -0.65
CA GLU A 212 3.76 18.92 -1.29
C GLU A 212 2.47 18.88 -2.11
N LEU A 213 1.35 19.35 -1.57
CA LEU A 213 0.06 19.31 -2.27
C LEU A 213 0.01 20.22 -3.50
N PHE A 214 0.43 21.49 -3.35
CA PHE A 214 0.30 22.49 -4.41
C PHE A 214 1.58 22.67 -5.25
N GLY A 215 2.72 22.13 -4.80
CA GLY A 215 4.01 22.39 -5.40
C GLY A 215 4.51 23.82 -5.10
N HIS A 216 5.73 24.11 -5.49
CA HIS A 216 6.33 25.43 -5.26
C HIS A 216 7.23 25.85 -6.42
N ILE A 217 7.40 27.17 -6.56
CA ILE A 217 8.32 27.78 -7.50
C ILE A 217 9.66 28.03 -6.76
N LYS A 218 10.76 27.93 -7.49
CA LYS A 218 12.10 28.27 -6.99
C LYS A 218 12.09 29.66 -6.33
N GLY A 219 12.60 29.75 -5.08
CA GLY A 219 12.66 30.99 -4.30
C GLY A 219 11.40 31.39 -3.54
N SER A 220 10.36 30.56 -3.51
CA SER A 220 9.10 30.87 -2.82
C SER A 220 9.21 30.85 -1.28
N PHE A 221 10.17 30.14 -0.73
CA PHE A 221 10.50 30.12 0.71
C PHE A 221 11.96 29.72 0.93
N THR A 222 12.44 29.86 2.16
CA THR A 222 13.81 29.49 2.54
C THR A 222 13.98 27.97 2.37
N GLY A 223 14.80 27.55 1.37
CA GLY A 223 15.01 26.14 1.00
C GLY A 223 14.36 25.72 -0.34
N ALA A 224 13.60 26.56 -1.01
CA ALA A 224 13.05 26.31 -2.34
C ALA A 224 14.12 26.50 -3.44
N ILE A 225 15.07 25.56 -3.52
CA ILE A 225 16.22 25.62 -4.46
C ILE A 225 15.79 25.34 -5.90
N VAL A 226 14.80 24.48 -6.09
CA VAL A 226 14.24 24.08 -7.40
C VAL A 226 12.72 24.25 -7.41
N THR A 227 12.12 24.35 -8.59
CA THR A 227 10.66 24.28 -8.75
C THR A 227 10.23 22.82 -8.68
N LYS A 228 9.22 22.50 -7.84
CA LYS A 228 8.69 21.16 -7.66
C LYS A 228 7.19 21.12 -8.00
N PRO A 229 6.72 20.16 -8.85
CA PRO A 229 5.29 19.97 -9.08
C PRO A 229 4.61 19.47 -7.81
N GLY A 230 3.35 19.87 -7.60
CA GLY A 230 2.54 19.43 -6.47
C GLY A 230 1.84 18.09 -6.71
N LEU A 231 1.41 17.45 -5.61
CA LEU A 231 0.70 16.17 -5.68
C LEU A 231 -0.65 16.28 -6.40
N PHE A 232 -1.29 17.45 -6.42
CA PHE A 232 -2.46 17.71 -7.28
C PHE A 232 -2.13 17.55 -8.76
N GLU A 233 -0.96 18.03 -9.20
CA GLU A 233 -0.49 17.89 -10.57
C GLU A 233 -0.10 16.44 -10.89
N VAL A 234 0.54 15.76 -9.95
CA VAL A 234 0.90 14.34 -10.07
C VAL A 234 -0.34 13.45 -10.15
N ALA A 235 -1.41 13.80 -9.45
CA ALA A 235 -2.67 13.06 -9.43
C ALA A 235 -3.60 13.36 -10.63
N ASP A 236 -3.20 14.24 -11.54
CA ASP A 236 -4.04 14.65 -12.68
C ASP A 236 -4.48 13.46 -13.54
N GLY A 237 -5.76 13.40 -13.85
CA GLY A 237 -6.42 12.26 -14.51
C GLY A 237 -6.63 11.03 -13.60
N GLY A 238 -6.08 11.03 -12.36
CA GLY A 238 -6.11 9.94 -11.40
C GLY A 238 -6.97 10.19 -10.17
N SER A 239 -6.53 9.65 -9.02
CA SER A 239 -7.19 9.83 -7.72
C SER A 239 -6.21 10.32 -6.67
N LEU A 240 -6.62 11.32 -5.90
CA LEU A 240 -5.91 11.81 -4.71
C LEU A 240 -6.61 11.28 -3.46
N PHE A 241 -5.86 10.62 -2.59
CA PHE A 241 -6.35 10.14 -1.30
C PHE A 241 -5.74 10.98 -0.18
N LEU A 242 -6.60 11.68 0.58
CA LEU A 242 -6.19 12.47 1.73
C LEU A 242 -6.55 11.70 3.01
N ASP A 243 -5.56 11.11 3.66
CA ASP A 243 -5.75 10.45 4.95
C ASP A 243 -5.66 11.47 6.09
N GLU A 244 -6.41 11.23 7.14
CA GLU A 244 -6.49 12.06 8.34
C GLU A 244 -6.79 13.54 8.03
N ILE A 245 -7.74 13.79 7.11
CA ILE A 245 -8.15 15.13 6.64
C ILE A 245 -8.59 16.04 7.78
N GLY A 246 -9.06 15.49 8.91
CA GLY A 246 -9.44 16.24 10.10
C GLY A 246 -8.27 16.94 10.82
N ASN A 247 -7.01 16.79 10.35
CA ASN A 247 -5.83 17.40 10.96
C ASN A 247 -5.34 18.67 10.25
N ILE A 248 -5.87 19.01 9.05
CA ILE A 248 -5.40 20.18 8.31
C ILE A 248 -5.89 21.49 8.93
N SER A 249 -5.08 22.55 8.83
CA SER A 249 -5.42 23.88 9.32
C SER A 249 -6.55 24.54 8.52
N LEU A 250 -7.23 25.54 9.10
CA LEU A 250 -8.28 26.30 8.43
C LEU A 250 -7.79 26.96 7.14
N ALA A 251 -6.52 27.40 7.08
CA ALA A 251 -5.91 27.96 5.88
C ALA A 251 -5.82 26.92 4.77
N MET A 252 -5.34 25.71 5.09
CA MET A 252 -5.28 24.60 4.15
C MET A 252 -6.67 24.13 3.69
N GLN A 253 -7.64 24.09 4.61
CA GLN A 253 -9.04 23.77 4.28
C GLN A 253 -9.60 24.73 3.22
N SER A 254 -9.32 26.04 3.34
CA SER A 254 -9.76 27.04 2.37
C SER A 254 -9.14 26.84 0.98
N LYS A 255 -7.85 26.50 0.92
CA LYS A 255 -7.16 26.20 -0.34
C LYS A 255 -7.69 24.91 -0.98
N LEU A 256 -7.88 23.87 -0.17
CA LEU A 256 -8.43 22.59 -0.63
C LEU A 256 -9.85 22.77 -1.19
N LEU A 257 -10.70 23.52 -0.50
CA LEU A 257 -12.06 23.80 -0.95
C LEU A 257 -12.07 24.44 -2.34
N ARG A 258 -11.18 25.40 -2.59
CA ARG A 258 -11.04 26.03 -3.89
C ARG A 258 -10.68 25.04 -5.00
N VAL A 259 -9.73 24.14 -4.74
CA VAL A 259 -9.37 23.09 -5.72
C VAL A 259 -10.53 22.14 -6.01
N ILE A 260 -11.29 21.77 -5.00
CA ILE A 260 -12.44 20.87 -5.15
C ILE A 260 -13.56 21.54 -5.98
N GLN A 261 -13.77 22.84 -5.81
CA GLN A 261 -14.85 23.58 -6.46
C GLN A 261 -14.49 24.00 -7.88
N GLU A 262 -13.31 24.62 -8.03
CA GLU A 262 -12.89 25.27 -9.28
C GLU A 262 -12.06 24.36 -10.18
N ARG A 263 -11.56 23.22 -9.66
CA ARG A 263 -10.63 22.33 -10.38
C ARG A 263 -9.34 23.04 -10.80
N GLU A 264 -8.95 24.07 -10.05
CA GLU A 264 -7.77 24.88 -10.32
C GLU A 264 -7.04 25.21 -9.03
N PHE A 265 -5.73 25.37 -9.13
CA PHE A 265 -4.90 25.82 -8.01
C PHE A 265 -3.70 26.65 -8.49
N THR A 266 -3.04 27.33 -7.55
CA THR A 266 -1.81 28.07 -7.82
C THR A 266 -0.68 27.47 -6.96
N PRO A 267 0.48 27.13 -7.54
CA PRO A 267 1.65 26.70 -6.76
C PRO A 267 2.11 27.78 -5.77
N VAL A 268 2.77 27.35 -4.69
CA VAL A 268 3.30 28.28 -3.67
C VAL A 268 4.33 29.20 -4.29
N GLY A 269 4.12 30.53 -4.11
CA GLY A 269 4.94 31.57 -4.73
C GLY A 269 4.65 31.82 -6.22
N GLY A 270 3.72 31.07 -6.81
CA GLY A 270 3.32 31.23 -8.21
C GLY A 270 2.14 32.16 -8.41
N THR A 271 1.93 32.56 -9.67
CA THR A 271 0.77 33.38 -10.09
C THR A 271 -0.08 32.70 -11.16
N LYS A 272 0.45 31.64 -11.79
CA LYS A 272 -0.26 30.91 -12.86
C LYS A 272 -1.22 29.88 -12.27
N LEU A 273 -2.48 29.93 -12.65
CA LEU A 273 -3.48 28.91 -12.35
C LEU A 273 -3.18 27.64 -13.14
N LYS A 274 -3.24 26.50 -12.47
CA LYS A 274 -3.13 25.16 -13.05
C LYS A 274 -4.46 24.44 -12.89
N LYS A 275 -4.98 23.89 -13.99
CA LYS A 275 -6.18 23.05 -14.00
C LYS A 275 -5.83 21.61 -13.69
N VAL A 276 -6.70 20.92 -12.96
CA VAL A 276 -6.55 19.51 -12.63
C VAL A 276 -7.89 18.78 -12.67
N ASP A 277 -7.87 17.57 -13.19
CA ASP A 277 -9.01 16.65 -13.12
C ASP A 277 -8.68 15.46 -12.22
N ILE A 278 -9.00 15.59 -10.94
CA ILE A 278 -8.75 14.56 -9.94
C ILE A 278 -10.06 14.01 -9.37
N ARG A 279 -10.05 12.73 -9.01
CA ARG A 279 -11.03 12.15 -8.12
C ARG A 279 -10.52 12.24 -6.70
N LEU A 280 -11.29 12.85 -5.79
CA LEU A 280 -10.91 13.00 -4.40
C LEU A 280 -11.53 11.89 -3.53
N ILE A 281 -10.70 11.25 -2.71
CA ILE A 281 -11.10 10.32 -1.65
C ILE A 281 -10.47 10.85 -0.37
N ALA A 282 -11.25 11.06 0.67
CA ALA A 282 -10.76 11.56 1.96
C ALA A 282 -11.05 10.55 3.07
N ALA A 283 -10.19 10.50 4.08
CA ALA A 283 -10.39 9.67 5.25
C ALA A 283 -10.09 10.42 6.54
N THR A 284 -10.77 10.04 7.62
CA THR A 284 -10.52 10.58 8.96
C THR A 284 -10.97 9.61 10.05
N ASN A 285 -10.27 9.66 11.19
CA ASN A 285 -10.68 9.00 12.43
C ASN A 285 -11.44 9.95 13.39
N LYS A 286 -11.56 11.24 13.04
CA LYS A 286 -12.16 12.27 13.88
C LYS A 286 -13.61 12.53 13.48
N ASP A 287 -14.43 12.91 14.45
CA ASP A 287 -15.77 13.43 14.19
C ASP A 287 -15.66 14.86 13.64
N LEU A 288 -15.86 15.01 12.32
CA LEU A 288 -15.81 16.32 11.66
C LEU A 288 -16.97 17.21 12.08
N THR A 289 -18.11 16.65 12.49
CA THR A 289 -19.26 17.46 12.95
C THR A 289 -18.99 18.12 14.30
N GLU A 290 -18.26 17.45 15.16
CA GLU A 290 -17.78 18.02 16.42
C GLU A 290 -16.74 19.12 16.16
N LYS A 291 -15.79 18.87 15.25
CA LYS A 291 -14.78 19.86 14.85
C LYS A 291 -15.37 21.12 14.19
N ILE A 292 -16.49 20.99 13.49
CA ILE A 292 -17.23 22.15 12.97
C ILE A 292 -17.78 22.99 14.12
N LYS A 293 -18.37 22.37 15.14
CA LYS A 293 -18.88 23.06 16.33
C LYS A 293 -17.77 23.78 17.11
N GLU A 294 -16.58 23.16 17.16
CA GLU A 294 -15.39 23.74 17.78
C GLU A 294 -14.75 24.86 16.93
N GLY A 295 -15.20 25.08 15.70
CA GLY A 295 -14.62 26.06 14.77
C GLY A 295 -13.26 25.65 14.21
N THR A 296 -12.85 24.37 14.33
CA THR A 296 -11.56 23.86 13.85
C THR A 296 -11.67 23.17 12.47
N PHE A 297 -12.89 22.97 11.97
CA PHE A 297 -13.16 22.48 10.61
C PHE A 297 -14.27 23.28 9.94
N ARG A 298 -14.11 23.59 8.66
CA ARG A 298 -15.08 24.40 7.90
C ARG A 298 -16.27 23.57 7.45
N GLU A 299 -17.45 24.08 7.66
CA GLU A 299 -18.71 23.44 7.27
C GLU A 299 -18.86 23.31 5.74
N ASP A 300 -18.41 24.32 4.97
CA ASP A 300 -18.46 24.32 3.50
C ASP A 300 -17.58 23.21 2.89
N LEU A 301 -16.39 22.99 3.46
CA LEU A 301 -15.52 21.89 3.04
C LEU A 301 -16.14 20.53 3.40
N TYR A 302 -16.72 20.40 4.60
CA TYR A 302 -17.38 19.16 5.02
C TYR A 302 -18.45 18.72 4.02
N TYR A 303 -19.36 19.60 3.59
CA TYR A 303 -20.40 19.24 2.62
C TYR A 303 -19.83 18.87 1.24
N ARG A 304 -18.69 19.39 0.86
CA ARG A 304 -18.01 19.01 -0.39
C ARG A 304 -17.27 17.69 -0.31
N LEU A 305 -16.78 17.30 0.86
CA LEU A 305 -16.12 16.02 1.11
C LEU A 305 -17.16 14.90 1.34
N ASN A 306 -18.23 15.19 2.06
CA ASN A 306 -19.23 14.20 2.51
C ASN A 306 -20.35 13.99 1.48
N ILE A 307 -19.99 13.79 0.21
CA ILE A 307 -20.97 13.43 -0.84
C ILE A 307 -21.38 11.98 -0.72
N VAL A 308 -20.41 11.06 -0.56
CA VAL A 308 -20.67 9.65 -0.30
C VAL A 308 -19.91 9.22 0.96
N PRO A 309 -20.59 9.16 2.12
CA PRO A 309 -19.98 8.66 3.35
C PRO A 309 -19.83 7.15 3.35
N ILE A 310 -18.66 6.67 3.79
CA ILE A 310 -18.37 5.24 4.03
C ILE A 310 -17.87 5.08 5.47
N PRO A 311 -18.76 4.76 6.43
CA PRO A 311 -18.36 4.51 7.81
C PRO A 311 -17.81 3.10 7.95
N LEU A 312 -16.51 2.97 8.31
CA LEU A 312 -15.89 1.68 8.60
C LEU A 312 -16.12 1.28 10.06
N PRO A 313 -16.73 0.12 10.31
CA PRO A 313 -16.94 -0.34 11.67
C PRO A 313 -15.62 -0.73 12.35
N PRO A 314 -15.46 -0.46 13.65
CA PRO A 314 -14.34 -0.97 14.42
C PRO A 314 -14.40 -2.51 14.50
N LEU A 315 -13.25 -3.15 14.75
CA LEU A 315 -13.14 -4.62 14.70
C LEU A 315 -14.04 -5.32 15.73
N ARG A 316 -14.25 -4.72 16.88
CA ARG A 316 -15.19 -5.21 17.93
C ARG A 316 -16.66 -5.29 17.49
N GLU A 317 -17.04 -4.55 16.44
CA GLU A 317 -18.40 -4.58 15.86
C GLU A 317 -18.55 -5.54 14.68
N ARG A 318 -17.45 -6.21 14.30
CA ARG A 318 -17.37 -7.23 13.24
C ARG A 318 -16.59 -8.45 13.72
N GLN A 319 -16.95 -8.98 14.87
CA GLN A 319 -16.24 -10.08 15.52
C GLN A 319 -16.11 -11.32 14.62
N GLU A 320 -17.09 -11.57 13.74
CA GLU A 320 -17.06 -12.66 12.75
C GLU A 320 -15.81 -12.58 11.85
N ASP A 321 -15.27 -11.37 11.62
CA ASP A 321 -14.10 -11.16 10.77
C ASP A 321 -12.77 -11.42 11.50
N ILE A 322 -12.75 -11.43 12.84
CA ILE A 322 -11.52 -11.60 13.64
C ILE A 322 -10.86 -12.94 13.31
N SER A 323 -11.64 -14.01 13.28
CA SER A 323 -11.12 -15.35 12.98
C SER A 323 -10.49 -15.43 11.59
N LEU A 324 -11.15 -14.85 10.58
CA LEU A 324 -10.67 -14.83 9.20
C LEU A 324 -9.38 -13.99 9.07
N LEU A 325 -9.36 -12.80 9.70
CA LEU A 325 -8.20 -11.92 9.71
C LEU A 325 -7.00 -12.56 10.42
N ALA A 326 -7.23 -13.15 11.60
CA ALA A 326 -6.17 -13.83 12.35
C ALA A 326 -5.55 -14.98 11.56
N GLN A 327 -6.36 -15.83 10.94
CA GLN A 327 -5.87 -16.93 10.09
C GLN A 327 -5.13 -16.42 8.85
N HIS A 328 -5.64 -15.35 8.23
CA HIS A 328 -4.97 -14.74 7.09
C HIS A 328 -3.58 -14.20 7.45
N PHE A 329 -3.49 -13.41 8.52
CA PHE A 329 -2.20 -12.85 8.96
C PHE A 329 -1.24 -13.95 9.41
N LEU A 330 -1.73 -14.97 10.11
CA LEU A 330 -0.91 -16.12 10.49
C LEU A 330 -0.29 -16.79 9.26
N LYS A 331 -1.12 -17.10 8.25
CA LYS A 331 -0.64 -17.69 6.99
C LYS A 331 0.34 -16.78 6.26
N LYS A 332 0.04 -15.48 6.16
CA LYS A 332 0.88 -14.47 5.51
C LYS A 332 2.28 -14.45 6.13
N TYR A 333 2.36 -14.29 7.45
CA TYR A 333 3.65 -14.17 8.13
C TYR A 333 4.44 -15.49 8.21
N CYS A 334 3.77 -16.64 8.31
CA CYS A 334 4.46 -17.92 8.15
C CYS A 334 5.13 -18.05 6.78
N GLN A 335 4.46 -17.59 5.71
CA GLN A 335 5.04 -17.61 4.36
C GLN A 335 6.19 -16.61 4.20
N GLU A 336 5.99 -15.34 4.65
CA GLU A 336 7.01 -14.29 4.56
C GLU A 336 8.29 -14.61 5.34
N LEU A 337 8.16 -15.27 6.49
CA LEU A 337 9.27 -15.65 7.34
C LEU A 337 9.80 -17.07 7.05
N ALA A 338 9.30 -17.75 6.01
CA ALA A 338 9.64 -19.12 5.65
C ALA A 338 9.55 -20.11 6.84
N LYS A 339 8.56 -19.90 7.74
CA LYS A 339 8.27 -20.80 8.86
C LYS A 339 7.24 -21.86 8.47
N ASN A 340 7.25 -22.97 9.21
CA ASN A 340 6.23 -24.00 9.06
C ASN A 340 4.83 -23.43 9.31
N PRO A 341 3.77 -23.95 8.64
CA PRO A 341 2.41 -23.51 8.89
C PRO A 341 2.03 -23.68 10.35
N GLN A 342 1.59 -22.59 10.97
CA GLN A 342 1.12 -22.56 12.35
C GLN A 342 -0.42 -22.49 12.39
N ARG A 343 -1.02 -22.90 13.49
CA ARG A 343 -2.47 -22.83 13.74
C ARG A 343 -2.76 -22.30 15.14
N LEU A 344 -3.86 -21.58 15.26
CA LEU A 344 -4.35 -21.12 16.56
C LEU A 344 -5.11 -22.25 17.26
N SER A 345 -4.84 -22.46 18.54
CA SER A 345 -5.69 -23.33 19.35
C SER A 345 -7.08 -22.72 19.56
N PRO A 346 -8.13 -23.49 19.83
CA PRO A 346 -9.47 -22.96 20.12
C PRO A 346 -9.46 -21.93 21.27
N ALA A 347 -8.71 -22.18 22.32
CA ALA A 347 -8.57 -21.27 23.45
C ALA A 347 -7.86 -19.96 23.07
N ALA A 348 -6.86 -20.02 22.18
CA ALA A 348 -6.20 -18.84 21.62
C ALA A 348 -7.15 -18.01 20.75
N MET A 349 -7.97 -18.66 19.93
CA MET A 349 -9.00 -18.00 19.13
C MET A 349 -10.07 -17.32 20.00
N ASP A 350 -10.55 -17.99 21.03
CA ASP A 350 -11.52 -17.43 21.99
C ASP A 350 -10.97 -16.15 22.65
N LEU A 351 -9.69 -16.12 22.99
CA LEU A 351 -9.03 -14.96 23.54
C LEU A 351 -9.04 -13.78 22.54
N LEU A 352 -8.70 -14.02 21.28
CA LEU A 352 -8.74 -13.00 20.24
C LEU A 352 -10.17 -12.47 20.00
N MET A 353 -11.19 -13.33 20.07
CA MET A 353 -12.60 -12.95 19.88
C MET A 353 -13.14 -12.06 21.00
N ARG A 354 -12.63 -12.21 22.25
CA ARG A 354 -13.09 -11.43 23.41
C ARG A 354 -12.40 -10.08 23.56
N TYR A 355 -11.25 -9.91 22.93
CA TYR A 355 -10.49 -8.66 23.05
C TYR A 355 -11.16 -7.50 22.28
N SER A 356 -11.08 -6.29 22.81
CA SER A 356 -11.80 -5.11 22.27
C SER A 356 -11.15 -4.45 21.05
N TRP A 357 -9.90 -4.79 20.76
CA TRP A 357 -9.12 -4.30 19.61
C TRP A 357 -9.12 -2.78 19.44
N PRO A 358 -8.61 -1.99 20.42
CA PRO A 358 -8.57 -0.53 20.32
C PRO A 358 -7.77 -0.04 19.09
N GLY A 359 -6.75 -0.76 18.64
CA GLY A 359 -5.99 -0.50 17.42
C GLY A 359 -6.54 -1.23 16.19
N ASN A 360 -7.71 -1.87 16.31
CA ASN A 360 -8.43 -2.54 15.22
C ASN A 360 -7.58 -3.58 14.47
N VAL A 361 -7.68 -3.62 13.13
CA VAL A 361 -7.00 -4.60 12.28
C VAL A 361 -5.47 -4.44 12.34
N ARG A 362 -4.97 -3.21 12.46
CA ARG A 362 -3.52 -2.96 12.57
C ARG A 362 -2.93 -3.59 13.84
N GLU A 363 -3.64 -3.52 14.95
CA GLU A 363 -3.22 -4.17 16.21
C GLU A 363 -3.24 -5.69 16.08
N LEU A 364 -4.29 -6.25 15.49
CA LEU A 364 -4.39 -7.69 15.23
C LEU A 364 -3.27 -8.17 14.30
N GLU A 365 -2.99 -7.44 13.22
CA GLU A 365 -1.90 -7.75 12.28
C GLU A 365 -0.55 -7.77 12.99
N ASN A 366 -0.22 -6.71 13.73
CA ASN A 366 1.04 -6.61 14.49
C ASN A 366 1.17 -7.71 15.55
N LEU A 367 0.05 -8.07 16.20
CA LEU A 367 0.04 -9.16 17.16
C LEU A 367 0.37 -10.50 16.48
N MET A 368 -0.28 -10.80 15.36
CA MET A 368 -0.06 -12.06 14.63
C MET A 368 1.37 -12.15 14.10
N GLU A 369 1.91 -11.07 13.56
CA GLU A 369 3.31 -10.97 13.15
C GLU A 369 4.26 -11.30 14.32
N ARG A 370 4.06 -10.63 15.46
CA ARG A 370 4.87 -10.85 16.66
C ARG A 370 4.80 -12.29 17.15
N VAL A 371 3.61 -12.88 17.17
CA VAL A 371 3.41 -14.26 17.62
C VAL A 371 4.15 -15.24 16.70
N VAL A 372 4.08 -15.05 15.38
CA VAL A 372 4.81 -15.89 14.42
C VAL A 372 6.33 -15.73 14.58
N ILE A 373 6.84 -14.50 14.80
CA ILE A 373 8.27 -14.26 15.00
C ILE A 373 8.78 -14.97 16.25
N MET A 374 8.02 -14.88 17.35
CA MET A 374 8.47 -15.32 18.67
C MET A 374 8.24 -16.81 18.95
N ASN A 375 7.47 -17.53 18.10
CA ASN A 375 7.13 -18.94 18.31
C ASN A 375 7.49 -19.77 17.10
N ASP A 376 8.04 -20.95 17.35
CA ASP A 376 8.36 -21.97 16.34
C ASP A 376 7.41 -23.19 16.44
N GLU A 377 6.50 -23.20 17.40
CA GLU A 377 5.55 -24.29 17.60
C GLU A 377 4.44 -24.28 16.55
N GLU A 378 3.98 -25.48 16.16
CA GLU A 378 2.89 -25.64 15.19
C GLU A 378 1.55 -25.08 15.72
N VAL A 379 1.34 -25.12 17.05
CA VAL A 379 0.10 -24.71 17.69
C VAL A 379 0.34 -23.50 18.60
N ILE A 380 -0.31 -22.40 18.30
CA ILE A 380 -0.27 -21.19 19.11
C ILE A 380 -1.29 -21.31 20.24
N LEU A 381 -0.79 -21.23 21.47
CA LEU A 381 -1.56 -21.30 22.71
C LEU A 381 -1.82 -19.88 23.29
N PRO A 382 -2.80 -19.70 24.19
CA PRO A 382 -3.04 -18.41 24.87
C PRO A 382 -1.80 -17.80 25.55
N GLY A 383 -0.91 -18.63 26.09
CA GLY A 383 0.34 -18.21 26.74
C GLY A 383 1.34 -17.53 25.80
N HIS A 384 1.20 -17.68 24.48
CA HIS A 384 2.06 -17.04 23.48
C HIS A 384 1.66 -15.58 23.19
N PHE A 385 0.50 -15.14 23.69
CA PHE A 385 0.05 -13.76 23.55
C PHE A 385 0.55 -12.88 24.71
N PRO A 386 0.80 -11.59 24.48
CA PRO A 386 1.22 -10.67 25.53
C PRO A 386 0.14 -10.43 26.58
N PHE A 387 0.54 -10.12 27.80
CA PHE A 387 -0.29 -9.94 29.00
C PHE A 387 -1.61 -9.14 28.80
N PRO A 388 -1.67 -8.02 28.07
CA PRO A 388 -2.93 -7.27 27.97
C PRO A 388 -4.10 -8.04 27.36
N LEU A 389 -3.80 -9.02 26.49
CA LEU A 389 -4.84 -9.89 25.94
C LEU A 389 -5.34 -10.92 26.96
N GLN A 390 -4.45 -11.40 27.85
CA GLN A 390 -4.79 -12.40 28.88
C GLN A 390 -5.66 -11.78 29.99
N GLU A 391 -5.44 -10.51 30.34
CA GLU A 391 -6.23 -9.81 31.37
C GLU A 391 -7.64 -9.41 30.91
N SER A 392 -7.89 -9.32 29.61
CA SER A 392 -9.22 -8.95 29.08
C SER A 392 -10.28 -10.02 29.23
N SER A 393 -9.93 -11.21 29.73
CA SER A 393 -10.87 -12.31 29.98
C SER A 393 -11.75 -12.14 31.24
N GLU A 394 -11.40 -11.22 32.12
CA GLU A 394 -12.26 -10.81 33.23
C GLU A 394 -12.53 -9.30 33.13
N GLY A 395 -13.70 -8.98 32.61
CA GLY A 395 -14.13 -7.59 32.44
C GLY A 395 -14.21 -6.85 33.76
N ILE A 396 -13.15 -6.11 34.10
CA ILE A 396 -13.23 -5.08 35.13
C ILE A 396 -13.91 -3.86 34.47
N THR A 397 -15.24 -3.82 34.56
CA THR A 397 -16.01 -2.60 34.31
C THR A 397 -15.69 -1.62 35.42
N PHE A 398 -14.78 -0.69 35.14
CA PHE A 398 -14.54 0.44 36.05
C PHE A 398 -15.72 1.40 35.95
N ASN A 399 -16.61 1.39 36.94
CA ASN A 399 -17.42 2.55 37.19
C ASN A 399 -16.46 3.68 37.61
N VAL A 400 -16.36 4.73 36.80
CA VAL A 400 -15.51 5.88 37.08
C VAL A 400 -15.94 6.47 38.44
N PRO A 401 -15.09 6.46 39.46
CA PRO A 401 -15.44 6.94 40.79
C PRO A 401 -15.80 8.42 40.69
N LYS A 402 -16.96 8.78 41.26
CA LYS A 402 -17.47 10.13 41.26
C LYS A 402 -17.04 10.93 42.52
N THR A 403 -16.54 10.22 43.53
CA THR A 403 -16.12 10.81 44.79
C THR A 403 -14.68 10.41 45.17
N SER A 404 -14.06 11.22 46.04
CA SER A 404 -12.71 10.94 46.55
C SER A 404 -12.66 9.67 47.40
N GLU A 405 -13.76 9.31 48.05
CA GLU A 405 -13.90 8.08 48.83
C GLU A 405 -13.97 6.86 47.95
N GLU A 406 -14.81 6.88 46.94
CA GLU A 406 -14.88 5.82 45.90
C GLU A 406 -13.53 5.60 45.21
N LEU A 407 -12.78 6.68 44.94
CA LEU A 407 -11.44 6.58 44.35
C LEU A 407 -10.44 5.92 45.31
N LYS A 408 -10.54 6.19 46.63
CA LYS A 408 -9.70 5.53 47.65
C LYS A 408 -10.01 4.04 47.77
N GLU A 409 -11.29 3.68 47.79
CA GLU A 409 -11.73 2.28 47.80
C GLU A 409 -11.28 1.54 46.54
N LEU A 410 -11.45 2.13 45.37
CA LEU A 410 -10.98 1.55 44.14
C LEU A 410 -9.46 1.32 44.15
N LYS A 411 -8.67 2.32 44.57
CA LYS A 411 -7.22 2.17 44.68
C LYS A 411 -6.81 1.08 45.66
N ARG A 412 -7.54 0.91 46.78
CA ARG A 412 -7.31 -0.16 47.72
C ARG A 412 -7.61 -1.52 47.11
N HIS A 413 -8.75 -1.67 46.46
CA HIS A 413 -9.15 -2.90 45.80
C HIS A 413 -8.19 -3.34 44.68
N LEU A 414 -7.71 -2.38 43.89
CA LEU A 414 -6.72 -2.64 42.85
C LEU A 414 -5.37 -3.07 43.43
N ARG A 415 -4.94 -2.40 44.49
CA ARG A 415 -3.69 -2.76 45.19
C ARG A 415 -3.77 -4.16 45.80
N ASP A 416 -4.88 -4.47 46.45
CA ASP A 416 -5.06 -5.75 47.15
C ASP A 416 -5.09 -6.89 46.11
N ARG A 417 -5.80 -6.72 44.96
CA ARG A 417 -5.81 -7.69 43.86
C ARG A 417 -4.46 -7.88 43.19
N ALA A 418 -3.74 -6.80 42.91
CA ALA A 418 -2.40 -6.87 42.31
C ALA A 418 -1.39 -7.58 43.24
N VAL A 419 -1.49 -7.35 44.56
CA VAL A 419 -0.65 -8.02 45.54
C VAL A 419 -1.00 -9.51 45.65
N GLU A 420 -2.29 -9.86 45.66
CA GLU A 420 -2.74 -11.26 45.71
C GLU A 420 -2.27 -12.06 44.51
N GLU A 421 -2.39 -11.50 43.26
CA GLU A 421 -1.94 -12.16 42.04
C GLU A 421 -0.41 -12.31 42.04
N ALA A 422 0.34 -11.28 42.45
CA ALA A 422 1.79 -11.34 42.52
C ALA A 422 2.26 -12.40 43.56
N GLU A 423 1.63 -12.47 44.72
CA GLU A 423 1.92 -13.49 45.71
C GLU A 423 1.62 -14.92 45.20
N ARG A 424 0.49 -15.09 44.48
CA ARG A 424 0.12 -16.38 43.92
C ARG A 424 1.13 -16.83 42.84
N LEU A 425 1.48 -15.97 41.92
CA LEU A 425 2.46 -16.26 40.85
C LEU A 425 3.85 -16.54 41.46
N PHE A 426 4.26 -15.80 42.49
CA PHE A 426 5.52 -16.01 43.21
C PHE A 426 5.58 -17.40 43.83
N VAL A 427 4.52 -17.84 44.51
CA VAL A 427 4.44 -19.15 45.16
C VAL A 427 4.42 -20.27 44.11
N LEU A 428 3.60 -20.15 43.06
CA LEU A 428 3.53 -21.14 41.99
C LEU A 428 4.87 -21.28 41.24
N GLY A 429 5.51 -20.16 40.90
CA GLY A 429 6.81 -20.15 40.24
C GLY A 429 7.91 -20.82 41.09
N ALA A 430 7.93 -20.61 42.39
CA ALA A 430 8.86 -21.27 43.26
C ALA A 430 8.60 -22.77 43.41
N LEU A 431 7.32 -23.19 43.45
CA LEU A 431 6.93 -24.61 43.49
C LEU A 431 7.27 -25.34 42.19
N THR A 432 6.99 -24.72 41.06
CA THR A 432 7.29 -25.31 39.74
C THR A 432 8.80 -25.53 39.53
N ARG A 433 9.65 -24.54 39.89
CA ARG A 433 11.11 -24.66 39.80
C ARG A 433 11.70 -25.73 40.71
N ASN A 434 11.03 -26.07 41.82
CA ASN A 434 11.48 -27.05 42.78
C ASN A 434 10.63 -28.33 42.82
N GLU A 435 10.01 -28.70 41.72
CA GLU A 435 9.23 -29.93 41.58
C GLU A 435 8.20 -30.13 42.69
N TRP A 436 7.53 -29.04 43.10
CA TRP A 436 6.52 -28.98 44.17
C TRP A 436 7.04 -29.35 45.57
N ASN A 437 8.37 -29.30 45.77
CA ASN A 437 8.97 -29.51 47.09
C ASN A 437 8.93 -28.23 47.93
N VAL A 438 7.94 -28.13 48.81
CA VAL A 438 7.68 -26.95 49.65
C VAL A 438 8.90 -26.49 50.47
N THR A 439 9.72 -27.43 50.95
CA THR A 439 10.91 -27.08 51.75
C THR A 439 12.01 -26.48 50.89
N ARG A 440 12.24 -27.00 49.70
CA ARG A 440 13.21 -26.45 48.73
C ARG A 440 12.73 -25.11 48.18
N SER A 441 11.45 -24.98 47.84
CA SER A 441 10.86 -23.74 47.35
C SER A 441 10.99 -22.61 48.37
N ALA A 442 10.63 -22.85 49.65
CA ALA A 442 10.77 -21.87 50.70
C ALA A 442 12.24 -21.42 50.88
N LYS A 443 13.20 -22.35 50.83
CA LYS A 443 14.63 -22.06 50.98
C LYS A 443 15.16 -21.26 49.81
N GLU A 444 14.76 -21.59 48.54
CA GLU A 444 15.15 -20.87 47.33
C GLU A 444 14.73 -19.39 47.38
N VAL A 445 13.49 -19.12 47.75
CA VAL A 445 12.97 -17.76 47.85
C VAL A 445 13.30 -17.03 49.13
N GLY A 446 14.17 -17.59 49.99
CA GLY A 446 14.61 -16.94 51.24
C GLY A 446 13.54 -16.84 52.32
N MET A 447 12.48 -17.65 52.26
CA MET A 447 11.40 -17.64 53.26
C MET A 447 11.47 -18.81 54.22
N LEU A 448 10.98 -18.59 55.43
CA LEU A 448 10.77 -19.69 56.38
C LEU A 448 9.61 -20.57 55.86
N ARG A 449 9.79 -21.90 55.96
CA ARG A 449 8.77 -22.87 55.51
C ARG A 449 7.35 -22.58 56.03
N PRO A 450 7.12 -22.21 57.34
CA PRO A 450 5.78 -21.87 57.80
C PRO A 450 5.16 -20.66 57.09
N ASN A 451 5.96 -19.64 56.75
CA ASN A 451 5.50 -18.44 56.08
C ASN A 451 5.14 -18.75 54.62
N PHE A 452 5.92 -19.60 53.94
CA PHE A 452 5.65 -20.04 52.59
C PHE A 452 4.36 -20.90 52.54
N GLN A 453 4.18 -21.80 53.52
CA GLN A 453 2.94 -22.57 53.66
C GLN A 453 1.71 -21.70 54.01
N ALA A 454 1.89 -20.60 54.73
CA ALA A 454 0.81 -19.65 55.00
C ALA A 454 0.36 -18.95 53.68
N LEU A 455 1.31 -18.55 52.85
CA LEU A 455 1.01 -18.01 51.50
C LEU A 455 0.32 -19.04 50.61
N MET A 456 0.79 -20.29 50.58
CA MET A 456 0.13 -21.36 49.85
C MET A 456 -1.33 -21.54 50.28
N ARG A 457 -1.60 -21.51 51.60
CA ARG A 457 -2.97 -21.62 52.14
C ARG A 457 -3.82 -20.40 51.78
N LYS A 458 -3.23 -19.19 51.87
CA LYS A 458 -3.91 -17.94 51.52
C LYS A 458 -4.44 -17.98 50.06
N HIS A 459 -3.66 -18.57 49.14
CA HIS A 459 -3.99 -18.65 47.72
C HIS A 459 -4.57 -20.01 47.27
N ASN A 460 -4.99 -20.85 48.25
CA ASN A 460 -5.58 -22.19 48.01
C ASN A 460 -4.71 -23.14 47.18
N ILE A 461 -3.37 -22.96 47.16
CA ILE A 461 -2.44 -23.81 46.42
C ILE A 461 -2.19 -25.07 47.22
N ARG A 462 -2.56 -26.24 46.69
CA ARG A 462 -2.34 -27.55 47.34
C ARG A 462 -1.28 -28.35 46.58
N ALA A 463 -0.56 -29.23 47.27
CA ALA A 463 0.42 -30.12 46.65
C ALA A 463 -0.19 -31.14 45.65
N ALA A 464 -1.53 -31.22 45.61
CA ALA A 464 -2.28 -32.06 44.67
C ALA A 464 -2.57 -31.37 43.32
N ASP A 465 -2.29 -30.07 43.17
CA ASP A 465 -2.49 -29.31 41.94
C ASP A 465 -1.30 -29.51 40.96
N ARG A 466 -0.70 -30.69 40.97
CA ARG A 466 0.29 -31.15 40.00
C ARG A 466 -0.46 -31.53 38.74
N GLU A 467 -0.53 -30.64 37.77
CA GLU A 467 -0.96 -31.01 36.45
C GLU A 467 0.08 -31.99 35.85
N ASP A 468 -0.41 -33.18 35.43
CA ASP A 468 0.34 -34.16 34.65
C ASP A 468 0.72 -33.65 33.25
#